data_a2d3c1aef52fd36c3621f9a46a653864
#
_entry.id   a2d3c1aef52fd36c3621f9a46a653864
#
_cell.length_a   1.000
_cell.length_b   1.000
_cell.length_c   1.000
_cell.angle_alpha   90.00
_cell.angle_beta   90.00
_cell.angle_gamma   90.00
#
_symmetry.space_group_name_H-M   'P 1'
#
loop_
_entity.id
_entity.type
_entity.pdbx_description
1 polymer ?
#
loop_
_entity_poly.entity_id
_entity_poly.type
_entity_poly.pdbx_seq_one_letter_code
_entity_poly.pdbx_strand_id
1 'polypeptide(L)'
;MKRISKYILLLLLIFVVSCQADSCNDSPEQVPMPTSVTESSSQPDKSTNVAVIDPLFLTIETPSSLDLVVNDSSLLIEGETRVDALLTIGDDVVEPGIDGKFNHELELITGHNHIEIIASISSGEQEFVILSVIYED
;
A
#
# COMPACT_ATOMS: atom_id res chain seq x y z
N MET A 1 30.02 4.91 -29.79
CA MET A 1 28.62 4.91 -30.21
C MET A 1 28.38 3.73 -31.17
N LYS A 2 27.75 2.66 -30.81
CA LYS A 2 27.27 1.50 -31.62
C LYS A 2 27.45 0.17 -30.89
N ARG A 3 26.85 0.00 -29.71
CA ARG A 3 26.74 -1.35 -29.09
C ARG A 3 25.44 -1.61 -28.32
N ILE A 4 24.47 -0.71 -28.33
CA ILE A 4 23.21 -0.85 -27.55
C ILE A 4 22.06 -1.42 -28.39
N SER A 5 22.23 -1.51 -29.72
CA SER A 5 21.14 -1.87 -30.64
C SER A 5 20.87 -3.38 -30.82
N LYS A 6 21.69 -4.27 -30.25
CA LYS A 6 21.52 -5.72 -30.48
C LYS A 6 20.63 -6.44 -29.44
N TYR A 7 20.41 -5.83 -28.29
CA TYR A 7 19.61 -6.49 -27.24
C TYR A 7 18.14 -6.06 -27.23
N ILE A 8 17.80 -4.95 -27.89
CA ILE A 8 16.42 -4.49 -28.02
C ILE A 8 15.63 -5.31 -29.04
N LEU A 9 16.28 -5.92 -30.02
CA LEU A 9 15.62 -6.71 -31.04
C LEU A 9 15.29 -8.16 -30.62
N LEU A 10 15.90 -8.64 -29.52
CA LEU A 10 15.68 -10.02 -29.06
C LEU A 10 14.54 -10.16 -28.05
N LEU A 11 14.02 -9.04 -27.51
CA LEU A 11 12.96 -9.03 -26.49
C LEU A 11 11.55 -8.90 -27.05
N LEU A 12 11.41 -8.75 -28.35
CA LEU A 12 10.11 -8.51 -29.03
C LEU A 12 9.48 -9.77 -29.64
N LEU A 13 10.04 -10.96 -29.41
CA LEU A 13 9.64 -12.20 -30.09
C LEU A 13 9.01 -13.28 -29.17
N ILE A 14 8.68 -12.98 -27.89
CA ILE A 14 8.14 -13.97 -26.96
C ILE A 14 6.73 -13.61 -26.43
N PHE A 15 5.93 -12.91 -27.19
CA PHE A 15 4.54 -12.64 -26.77
C PHE A 15 3.52 -12.95 -27.86
N VAL A 16 3.55 -14.17 -28.41
CA VAL A 16 2.42 -14.69 -29.15
C VAL A 16 2.30 -16.19 -28.88
N VAL A 17 1.17 -16.61 -28.41
CA VAL A 17 0.63 -17.94 -28.12
C VAL A 17 0.31 -18.05 -26.61
N SER A 18 -0.92 -18.16 -26.16
CA SER A 18 -2.03 -18.97 -26.61
C SER A 18 -3.33 -18.51 -25.94
N CYS A 19 -4.29 -18.17 -26.77
CA CYS A 19 -5.69 -18.15 -26.40
C CYS A 19 -6.21 -19.54 -26.70
N GLN A 20 -6.67 -20.29 -25.70
CA GLN A 20 -7.54 -21.45 -25.94
C GLN A 20 -8.77 -21.34 -25.06
N ALA A 21 -9.86 -21.12 -25.74
CA ALA A 21 -11.20 -21.28 -25.25
C ALA A 21 -11.48 -22.79 -25.09
N ASP A 22 -12.02 -23.20 -23.95
CA ASP A 22 -12.79 -24.42 -23.86
C ASP A 22 -14.11 -24.12 -23.15
N SER A 23 -15.10 -24.25 -23.98
CA SER A 23 -16.52 -24.31 -23.77
C SER A 23 -16.89 -25.69 -23.21
N CYS A 24 -17.63 -25.75 -22.11
CA CYS A 24 -18.55 -26.83 -21.75
C CYS A 24 -19.54 -26.23 -20.75
N ASN A 25 -20.69 -25.93 -21.09
CA ASN A 25 -21.94 -26.63 -21.33
C ASN A 25 -22.08 -27.85 -20.40
N ASP A 26 -22.90 -27.73 -19.35
CA ASP A 26 -24.01 -28.62 -19.19
C ASP A 26 -25.03 -28.19 -18.15
N SER A 27 -26.24 -28.50 -18.45
CA SER A 27 -27.55 -28.14 -18.02
C SER A 27 -28.00 -28.86 -16.73
N PRO A 28 -29.17 -28.51 -16.19
CA PRO A 28 -29.49 -28.60 -14.78
C PRO A 28 -30.11 -29.96 -14.42
N GLU A 29 -29.82 -30.41 -13.22
CA GLU A 29 -30.59 -31.51 -12.64
C GLU A 29 -31.35 -31.04 -11.41
N GLN A 30 -32.61 -31.22 -11.53
CA GLN A 30 -33.72 -30.90 -10.66
C GLN A 30 -33.92 -32.00 -9.62
N VAL A 31 -34.37 -31.55 -8.39
CA VAL A 31 -35.36 -32.22 -7.51
C VAL A 31 -34.78 -33.16 -6.41
N PRO A 32 -35.45 -33.33 -5.28
CA PRO A 32 -36.64 -32.70 -4.70
C PRO A 32 -36.48 -32.15 -3.27
N MET A 33 -37.45 -31.32 -2.89
CA MET A 33 -37.77 -31.06 -1.48
C MET A 33 -38.29 -32.33 -0.76
N PRO A 34 -38.06 -32.41 0.55
CA PRO A 34 -39.14 -32.67 1.46
C PRO A 34 -39.24 -31.64 2.60
N THR A 35 -40.39 -31.05 2.65
CA THR A 35 -41.30 -30.78 3.76
C THR A 35 -40.73 -30.75 5.18
N SER A 36 -40.88 -29.54 5.78
CA SER A 36 -41.20 -29.20 7.17
C SER A 36 -40.85 -30.19 8.30
N VAL A 37 -40.03 -29.73 9.21
CA VAL A 37 -40.29 -29.88 10.66
C VAL A 37 -39.90 -28.57 11.35
N THR A 38 -40.89 -28.09 12.06
CA THR A 38 -40.92 -27.03 13.06
C THR A 38 -39.94 -27.33 14.20
N GLU A 39 -39.44 -26.27 14.76
CA GLU A 39 -39.11 -25.99 16.16
C GLU A 39 -37.67 -25.64 16.47
N SER A 40 -37.69 -24.56 17.13
CA SER A 40 -36.96 -24.12 18.33
C SER A 40 -35.84 -23.14 18.10
N SER A 41 -36.26 -21.91 18.19
CA SER A 41 -35.64 -20.82 18.96
C SER A 41 -34.41 -21.22 19.78
N SER A 42 -33.27 -20.83 19.29
CA SER A 42 -32.21 -20.23 20.09
C SER A 42 -31.35 -19.39 19.16
N GLN A 43 -31.65 -18.13 19.15
CA GLN A 43 -30.85 -17.09 18.55
C GLN A 43 -29.58 -16.97 19.42
N PRO A 44 -28.39 -17.33 18.91
CA PRO A 44 -27.19 -16.80 19.55
C PRO A 44 -27.13 -15.34 19.10
N ASP A 45 -27.11 -14.47 20.08
CA ASP A 45 -26.75 -13.08 19.91
C ASP A 45 -25.53 -13.01 18.99
N LYS A 46 -25.83 -12.66 17.72
CA LYS A 46 -24.79 -12.22 16.80
C LYS A 46 -24.39 -10.85 17.31
N SER A 47 -23.46 -10.88 18.29
CA SER A 47 -22.66 -9.71 18.57
C SER A 47 -22.04 -9.32 17.25
N THR A 48 -22.70 -8.40 16.58
CA THR A 48 -22.12 -7.69 15.45
C THR A 48 -21.01 -6.87 16.06
N ASN A 49 -19.85 -7.49 16.17
CA ASN A 49 -18.61 -6.77 16.39
C ASN A 49 -18.41 -5.95 15.12
N VAL A 50 -19.02 -4.77 15.09
CA VAL A 50 -18.67 -3.74 14.13
C VAL A 50 -17.25 -3.41 14.50
N ALA A 51 -16.30 -3.99 13.77
CA ALA A 51 -14.94 -3.53 13.80
C ALA A 51 -15.03 -2.04 13.48
N VAL A 52 -14.77 -1.20 14.46
CA VAL A 52 -14.53 0.22 14.24
C VAL A 52 -13.27 0.24 13.42
N ILE A 53 -13.43 0.36 12.11
CA ILE A 53 -12.31 0.52 11.19
C ILE A 53 -11.94 1.98 11.32
N ASP A 54 -10.93 2.28 12.13
CA ASP A 54 -10.34 3.60 12.16
C ASP A 54 -9.82 3.93 10.76
N PRO A 55 -10.14 5.11 10.22
CA PRO A 55 -9.63 5.51 8.90
C PRO A 55 -8.11 5.53 8.91
N LEU A 56 -7.51 5.31 7.73
CA LEU A 56 -6.09 5.51 7.58
C LEU A 56 -5.75 6.98 7.84
N PHE A 57 -4.63 7.21 8.50
CA PHE A 57 -4.08 8.54 8.71
C PHE A 57 -2.55 8.48 8.56
N LEU A 58 -1.96 9.63 8.24
CA LEU A 58 -0.52 9.84 8.21
C LEU A 58 -0.23 11.25 8.75
N THR A 59 0.52 11.30 9.83
CA THR A 59 0.92 12.57 10.48
C THR A 59 2.43 12.64 10.55
N ILE A 60 3.01 13.76 10.12
CA ILE A 60 4.43 14.04 10.26
C ILE A 60 4.60 14.99 11.44
N GLU A 61 5.41 14.59 12.42
CA GLU A 61 5.75 15.36 13.60
C GLU A 61 7.08 16.11 13.42
N THR A 62 8.04 15.45 12.77
CA THR A 62 9.36 16.00 12.43
C THR A 62 9.63 15.70 10.93
N PRO A 63 10.01 16.71 10.14
CA PRO A 63 10.09 18.13 10.48
C PRO A 63 8.71 18.79 10.65
N SER A 64 8.62 19.90 11.39
CA SER A 64 7.36 20.62 11.61
C SER A 64 6.86 21.41 10.38
N SER A 65 7.68 21.54 9.35
CA SER A 65 7.33 22.17 8.08
C SER A 65 7.56 21.20 6.94
N LEU A 66 6.68 21.22 5.94
CA LEU A 66 6.81 20.41 4.74
C LEU A 66 7.73 21.03 3.68
N ASP A 67 8.04 22.34 3.82
CA ASP A 67 8.98 23.07 2.99
C ASP A 67 10.07 23.65 3.89
N LEU A 68 11.32 23.21 3.68
CA LEU A 68 12.44 23.62 4.54
C LEU A 68 13.77 23.70 3.79
N VAL A 69 14.68 24.49 4.33
CA VAL A 69 16.08 24.58 3.92
C VAL A 69 16.94 24.11 5.07
N VAL A 70 17.86 23.20 4.80
CA VAL A 70 18.74 22.58 5.79
C VAL A 70 20.21 22.64 5.34
N ASN A 71 21.12 22.58 6.30
CA ASN A 71 22.57 22.53 6.07
C ASN A 71 23.15 21.15 6.45
N ASP A 72 22.31 20.25 6.96
CA ASP A 72 22.70 18.89 7.26
C ASP A 72 22.39 17.98 6.09
N SER A 73 23.31 17.05 5.79
CA SER A 73 23.16 16.06 4.71
C SER A 73 22.19 14.93 5.03
N SER A 74 21.60 14.90 6.22
CA SER A 74 20.56 13.96 6.58
C SER A 74 19.34 14.67 7.18
N LEU A 75 18.18 14.05 7.03
CA LEU A 75 16.91 14.53 7.56
C LEU A 75 16.26 13.43 8.38
N LEU A 76 15.98 13.73 9.65
CA LEU A 76 15.15 12.87 10.49
C LEU A 76 13.67 13.15 10.19
N ILE A 77 12.93 12.09 9.88
CA ILE A 77 11.48 12.12 9.66
C ILE A 77 10.83 11.26 10.73
N GLU A 78 9.96 11.90 11.53
CA GLU A 78 9.21 11.24 12.58
C GLU A 78 7.72 11.51 12.40
N GLY A 79 6.91 10.54 12.77
CA GLY A 79 5.47 10.70 12.67
C GLY A 79 4.71 9.50 13.20
N GLU A 80 3.43 9.48 12.87
CA GLU A 80 2.51 8.45 13.33
C GLU A 80 1.55 8.06 12.19
N THR A 81 1.27 6.77 12.09
CA THR A 81 0.27 6.19 11.21
C THR A 81 -0.36 4.96 11.87
N ARG A 82 -1.25 4.27 11.17
CA ARG A 82 -1.82 3.02 11.68
C ARG A 82 -0.74 1.93 11.78
N VAL A 83 -0.84 1.10 12.80
CA VAL A 83 0.10 -0.01 13.09
C VAL A 83 0.12 -1.08 11.99
N ASP A 84 -0.94 -1.19 11.21
CA ASP A 84 -1.08 -2.15 10.12
C ASP A 84 -0.82 -1.53 8.74
N ALA A 85 -0.35 -0.27 8.70
CA ALA A 85 -0.01 0.40 7.47
C ALA A 85 1.38 -0.05 6.96
N LEU A 86 1.47 -0.23 5.65
CA LEU A 86 2.75 -0.26 4.96
C LEU A 86 3.15 1.20 4.70
N LEU A 87 4.28 1.61 5.27
CA LEU A 87 4.82 2.96 5.12
C LEU A 87 6.03 2.94 4.20
N THR A 88 6.08 3.87 3.25
CA THR A 88 7.27 4.14 2.43
C THR A 88 7.69 5.59 2.59
N ILE A 89 8.99 5.84 2.68
CA ILE A 89 9.61 7.17 2.75
C ILE A 89 10.68 7.24 1.66
N GLY A 90 10.40 7.98 0.58
CA GLY A 90 11.20 7.90 -0.62
C GLY A 90 11.22 6.48 -1.18
N ASP A 91 12.43 5.88 -1.28
CA ASP A 91 12.62 4.52 -1.78
C ASP A 91 12.64 3.46 -0.65
N ASP A 92 12.55 3.88 0.62
CA ASP A 92 12.68 2.99 1.77
C ASP A 92 11.33 2.56 2.32
N VAL A 93 11.24 1.28 2.73
CA VAL A 93 10.08 0.74 3.44
C VAL A 93 10.35 0.81 4.93
N VAL A 94 9.45 1.45 5.67
CA VAL A 94 9.54 1.67 7.11
C VAL A 94 8.38 0.95 7.81
N GLU A 95 8.67 0.22 8.88
CA GLU A 95 7.64 -0.43 9.69
C GLU A 95 7.27 0.47 10.88
N PRO A 96 6.00 0.89 11.00
CA PRO A 96 5.53 1.58 12.19
C PRO A 96 5.67 0.69 13.45
N GLY A 97 5.94 1.30 14.57
CA GLY A 97 5.97 0.62 15.86
C GLY A 97 4.58 0.13 16.28
N ILE A 98 4.53 -0.62 17.39
CA ILE A 98 3.27 -1.13 17.96
C ILE A 98 2.32 -0.03 18.46
N ASP A 99 2.82 1.19 18.56
CA ASP A 99 2.09 2.41 18.92
C ASP A 99 1.75 3.27 17.68
N GLY A 100 2.09 2.81 16.48
CA GLY A 100 1.88 3.52 15.22
C GLY A 100 2.95 4.55 14.89
N LYS A 101 3.92 4.77 15.78
CA LYS A 101 4.99 5.74 15.56
C LYS A 101 6.08 5.17 14.68
N PHE A 102 6.67 6.06 13.89
CA PHE A 102 7.83 5.74 13.06
C PHE A 102 8.88 6.84 13.14
N ASN A 103 10.11 6.46 12.89
CA ASN A 103 11.22 7.36 12.65
C ASN A 103 12.10 6.81 11.53
N HIS A 104 12.62 7.68 10.72
CA HIS A 104 13.50 7.34 9.61
C HIS A 104 14.46 8.48 9.33
N GLU A 105 15.74 8.15 9.14
CA GLU A 105 16.76 9.12 8.76
C GLU A 105 17.09 8.93 7.28
N LEU A 106 16.90 9.98 6.48
CA LEU A 106 17.10 9.98 5.04
C LEU A 106 18.32 10.81 4.67
N GLU A 107 19.19 10.31 3.80
CA GLU A 107 20.28 11.09 3.21
C GLU A 107 19.77 12.02 2.12
N LEU A 108 20.22 13.28 2.17
CA LEU A 108 19.85 14.32 1.21
C LEU A 108 20.95 14.52 0.18
N ILE A 109 20.53 14.81 -1.05
CA ILE A 109 21.45 15.30 -2.10
C ILE A 109 21.48 16.82 -2.08
N THR A 110 22.63 17.43 -2.40
CA THR A 110 22.76 18.90 -2.49
C THR A 110 21.73 19.47 -3.46
N GLY A 111 21.03 20.50 -3.05
CA GLY A 111 19.95 21.14 -3.77
C GLY A 111 18.57 20.61 -3.39
N HIS A 112 17.68 20.49 -4.36
CA HIS A 112 16.27 20.15 -4.13
C HIS A 112 16.07 18.65 -3.96
N ASN A 113 15.41 18.27 -2.85
CA ASN A 113 14.93 16.92 -2.56
C ASN A 113 13.41 16.95 -2.46
N HIS A 114 12.74 16.06 -3.17
CA HIS A 114 11.31 15.81 -3.05
C HIS A 114 11.13 14.41 -2.46
N ILE A 115 10.65 14.35 -1.23
CA ILE A 115 10.49 13.13 -0.47
C ILE A 115 9.01 12.82 -0.37
N GLU A 116 8.58 11.74 -0.98
CA GLU A 116 7.22 11.25 -0.88
C GLU A 116 7.10 10.25 0.27
N ILE A 117 6.12 10.45 1.13
CA ILE A 117 5.82 9.58 2.26
C ILE A 117 4.41 9.03 2.02
N ILE A 118 4.29 7.71 1.91
CA ILE A 118 3.02 7.05 1.61
C ILE A 118 2.73 6.01 2.69
N ALA A 119 1.56 6.10 3.29
CA ALA A 119 0.98 5.03 4.11
C ALA A 119 -0.12 4.33 3.31
N SER A 120 -0.14 3.01 3.32
CA SER A 120 -1.16 2.21 2.64
C SER A 120 -1.59 1.01 3.48
N ILE A 121 -2.84 0.61 3.36
CA ILE A 121 -3.39 -0.55 4.06
C ILE A 121 -3.98 -1.56 3.08
N SER A 122 -4.21 -2.77 3.57
CA SER A 122 -4.68 -3.89 2.75
C SER A 122 -6.05 -3.68 2.07
N SER A 123 -6.84 -2.71 2.53
CA SER A 123 -8.09 -2.30 1.87
C SER A 123 -7.87 -1.53 0.56
N GLY A 124 -6.63 -1.05 0.31
CA GLY A 124 -6.29 -0.19 -0.82
C GLY A 124 -6.37 1.30 -0.53
N GLU A 125 -6.71 1.67 0.70
CA GLU A 125 -6.68 3.07 1.16
C GLU A 125 -5.24 3.54 1.30
N GLN A 126 -4.97 4.78 0.88
CA GLN A 126 -3.64 5.39 0.91
C GLN A 126 -3.73 6.83 1.38
N GLU A 127 -2.76 7.23 2.20
CA GLU A 127 -2.48 8.61 2.58
C GLU A 127 -1.06 8.96 2.19
N PHE A 128 -0.83 10.19 1.74
CA PHE A 128 0.50 10.63 1.34
C PHE A 128 0.80 12.06 1.77
N VAL A 129 2.08 12.31 2.00
CA VAL A 129 2.65 13.63 2.28
C VAL A 129 3.90 13.81 1.43
N ILE A 130 4.11 15.01 0.91
CA ILE A 130 5.32 15.37 0.16
C ILE A 130 6.10 16.41 0.97
N LEU A 131 7.37 16.11 1.25
CA LEU A 131 8.33 17.05 1.80
C LEU A 131 9.17 17.64 0.67
N SER A 132 9.31 18.96 0.68
CA SER A 132 10.20 19.70 -0.21
C SER A 132 11.37 20.25 0.60
N VAL A 133 12.55 19.68 0.40
CA VAL A 133 13.74 20.02 1.20
C VAL A 133 14.83 20.52 0.29
N ILE A 134 15.40 21.69 0.63
CA ILE A 134 16.61 22.22 0.00
C ILE A 134 17.77 21.98 0.95
N TYR A 135 18.73 21.15 0.53
CA TYR A 135 19.99 20.98 1.24
C TYR A 135 21.04 21.91 0.64
N GLU A 136 21.56 22.83 1.49
CA GLU A 136 22.64 23.75 1.13
C GLU A 136 23.91 23.30 1.85
N ASP A 137 24.94 22.93 1.05
CA ASP A 137 26.28 22.50 1.52
C ASP A 137 27.16 23.70 1.86
#